data_332195e04ab486fb0fb0817904d320de
#
_entry.id   332195e04ab486fb0fb0817904d320de
#
_cell.length_a   1.000
_cell.length_b   1.000
_cell.length_c   1.000
_cell.angle_alpha   90.00
_cell.angle_beta   90.00
_cell.angle_gamma   90.00
#
_symmetry.space_group_name_H-M   'P 1'
#
loop_
_entity.id
_entity.type
_entity.pdbx_description
1 polymer ?
#
loop_
_entity_poly.entity_id
_entity_poly.type
_entity_poly.pdbx_seq_one_letter_code
_entity_poly.pdbx_strand_id
1 'polypeptide(L)'
;MKLTGISLISSLSYIRNTLPLKNTLTAFHTLNTRNNLKSVNRITSVKSVNGVRNYSTSEGLCNTVTSSLVGKLMPSFKGTALLSDDLVQFNSSDYFKDSYGLLVFYPLDFTFVCPSELLGFSERLKDFEERNVKVLGVSVDSPFSHKAWKELDVRQGGVSPLKFPLFSDMTREVSRSFGLLRDEGFSHRASVLVDKAGVVKHVALYDLGLGRSVDETLRLFDAVQFAEKTGNVCPVNWKQGDQAMKPDSQSVKQYLSNRFN
;
A
#
# COMPACT_ATOMS: atom_id res chain seq x y z
N MET A 1 -28.24 5.37 62.87
CA MET A 1 -29.45 4.64 62.39
C MET A 1 -28.99 3.66 61.34
N LYS A 2 -29.14 2.37 61.65
CA LYS A 2 -28.85 1.22 60.76
C LYS A 2 -29.92 1.11 59.66
N LEU A 3 -29.53 0.62 58.48
CA LEU A 3 -30.28 -0.28 57.59
C LEU A 3 -29.37 -0.61 56.40
N THR A 4 -28.67 -1.75 56.37
CA THR A 4 -29.00 -3.07 55.76
C THR A 4 -29.21 -2.99 54.26
N GLY A 5 -28.33 -3.41 53.45
CA GLY A 5 -27.90 -4.67 52.91
C GLY A 5 -28.98 -5.38 52.07
N ILE A 6 -28.85 -5.42 50.73
CA ILE A 6 -29.45 -6.52 49.96
C ILE A 6 -28.43 -6.97 48.91
N SER A 7 -27.98 -8.20 49.14
CA SER A 7 -27.26 -9.06 48.21
C SER A 7 -28.22 -9.57 47.14
N LEU A 8 -27.80 -9.56 45.86
CA LEU A 8 -28.38 -10.40 44.84
C LEU A 8 -27.25 -11.06 44.03
N ILE A 9 -26.79 -12.17 44.62
CA ILE A 9 -26.12 -13.26 43.90
C ILE A 9 -27.24 -14.25 43.59
N SER A 10 -27.40 -14.59 42.33
CA SER A 10 -27.75 -15.91 41.79
C SER A 10 -28.46 -15.77 40.45
N SER A 11 -27.84 -16.21 39.43
CA SER A 11 -28.28 -17.27 38.50
C SER A 11 -27.74 -17.01 37.11
N LEU A 12 -26.57 -17.56 36.84
CA LEU A 12 -26.14 -17.91 35.50
C LEU A 12 -25.31 -19.19 35.53
N SER A 13 -26.00 -20.24 35.86
CA SER A 13 -25.57 -21.61 35.58
C SER A 13 -26.72 -22.28 34.85
N TYR A 14 -26.62 -22.34 33.52
CA TYR A 14 -27.23 -23.39 32.71
C TYR A 14 -27.04 -22.98 31.25
N ILE A 15 -26.13 -23.58 30.61
CA ILE A 15 -26.12 -24.21 29.27
C ILE A 15 -24.66 -24.56 28.94
N ARG A 16 -24.21 -25.65 29.55
CA ARG A 16 -23.23 -26.56 28.96
C ARG A 16 -24.02 -27.77 28.54
N ASN A 17 -24.16 -27.98 27.24
CA ASN A 17 -24.00 -29.31 26.64
C ASN A 17 -24.49 -29.34 25.19
N THR A 18 -23.64 -29.93 24.41
CA THR A 18 -23.91 -30.73 23.21
C THR A 18 -24.32 -30.01 21.94
N LEU A 19 -23.30 -29.77 21.08
CA LEU A 19 -23.40 -30.15 19.67
C LEU A 19 -21.98 -30.42 19.13
N PRO A 20 -21.71 -31.56 18.47
CA PRO A 20 -20.41 -31.92 17.99
C PRO A 20 -20.05 -31.14 16.71
N LEU A 21 -18.88 -30.52 16.73
CA LEU A 21 -18.19 -29.94 15.56
C LEU A 21 -17.76 -31.04 14.59
N LYS A 22 -18.68 -31.55 13.81
CA LYS A 22 -18.40 -32.33 12.59
C LYS A 22 -19.66 -32.28 11.75
N ASN A 23 -19.77 -31.33 10.83
CA ASN A 23 -20.64 -31.34 9.62
C ASN A 23 -21.03 -29.94 9.11
N THR A 24 -20.15 -28.95 9.21
CA THR A 24 -20.40 -27.61 8.61
C THR A 24 -19.51 -27.30 7.40
N LEU A 25 -18.73 -28.24 6.93
CA LEU A 25 -17.86 -28.05 5.74
C LEU A 25 -18.44 -28.60 4.43
N THR A 26 -19.63 -29.22 4.46
CA THR A 26 -20.25 -29.83 3.27
C THR A 26 -21.45 -29.06 2.72
N ALA A 27 -21.90 -28.01 3.39
CA ALA A 27 -23.09 -27.24 2.96
C ALA A 27 -22.78 -26.01 2.09
N PHE A 28 -21.53 -25.59 1.95
CA PHE A 28 -21.14 -24.45 1.10
C PHE A 28 -20.69 -24.83 -0.31
N HIS A 29 -20.64 -26.12 -0.65
CA HIS A 29 -20.20 -26.57 -1.97
C HIS A 29 -21.33 -26.99 -2.93
N THR A 30 -22.58 -26.87 -2.52
CA THR A 30 -23.71 -27.37 -3.34
C THR A 30 -24.70 -26.29 -3.81
N LEU A 31 -24.42 -25.00 -3.56
CA LEU A 31 -25.31 -23.90 -4.01
C LEU A 31 -24.74 -23.03 -5.15
N ASN A 32 -23.60 -23.40 -5.75
CA ASN A 32 -23.00 -22.62 -6.85
C ASN A 32 -22.90 -23.37 -8.18
N THR A 33 -23.74 -24.38 -8.41
CA THR A 33 -23.75 -25.14 -9.67
C THR A 33 -25.09 -25.13 -10.42
N ARG A 34 -25.90 -24.09 -10.29
CA ARG A 34 -27.02 -23.89 -11.21
C ARG A 34 -27.28 -22.40 -11.41
N ASN A 35 -26.51 -21.77 -12.28
CA ASN A 35 -26.97 -20.78 -13.24
C ASN A 35 -25.78 -20.14 -13.98
N ASN A 36 -25.82 -20.25 -15.31
CA ASN A 36 -24.96 -19.61 -16.29
C ASN A 36 -23.66 -20.32 -16.71
N LEU A 37 -23.79 -21.53 -17.19
CA LEU A 37 -22.93 -22.07 -18.23
C LEU A 37 -23.64 -21.92 -19.60
N LYS A 38 -23.62 -20.72 -20.17
CA LYS A 38 -23.80 -20.52 -21.61
C LYS A 38 -22.80 -19.51 -22.10
N SER A 39 -21.74 -20.03 -22.60
CA SER A 39 -20.74 -19.61 -23.60
C SER A 39 -19.31 -20.01 -23.21
N VAL A 40 -19.09 -21.30 -23.14
CA VAL A 40 -17.72 -21.80 -23.38
C VAL A 40 -17.68 -22.12 -24.88
N ASN A 41 -17.20 -21.19 -25.68
CA ASN A 41 -16.92 -21.44 -27.07
C ASN A 41 -15.78 -22.45 -27.17
N ARG A 42 -16.14 -23.61 -27.74
CA ARG A 42 -15.26 -24.70 -28.12
C ARG A 42 -14.09 -24.18 -28.96
N ILE A 43 -12.88 -24.42 -28.48
CA ILE A 43 -11.68 -24.32 -29.30
C ILE A 43 -11.75 -25.45 -30.31
N THR A 44 -12.12 -25.15 -31.55
CA THR A 44 -12.01 -26.09 -32.65
C THR A 44 -10.86 -25.68 -33.55
N SER A 45 -9.91 -26.59 -33.69
CA SER A 45 -8.82 -26.72 -34.65
C SER A 45 -7.66 -25.70 -34.60
N VAL A 46 -6.56 -26.19 -34.05
CA VAL A 46 -5.21 -25.67 -34.30
C VAL A 46 -4.75 -26.26 -35.65
N LYS A 47 -4.67 -25.45 -36.70
CA LYS A 47 -3.91 -25.82 -37.92
C LYS A 47 -2.51 -25.23 -37.79
N SER A 48 -1.51 -26.13 -37.70
CA SER A 48 -0.11 -25.77 -37.78
C SER A 48 0.28 -25.52 -39.23
N VAL A 49 0.75 -24.30 -39.51
CA VAL A 49 1.46 -23.98 -40.77
C VAL A 49 2.74 -23.26 -40.38
N ASN A 50 3.86 -23.85 -40.75
CA ASN A 50 5.23 -23.27 -40.72
C ASN A 50 5.74 -22.77 -39.35
N GLY A 51 5.71 -23.62 -38.32
CA GLY A 51 6.57 -23.42 -37.14
C GLY A 51 6.28 -22.19 -36.25
N VAL A 52 5.29 -21.35 -36.57
CA VAL A 52 4.88 -20.19 -35.81
C VAL A 52 3.55 -20.48 -35.14
N ARG A 53 3.52 -20.57 -33.81
CA ARG A 53 2.28 -20.68 -33.05
C ARG A 53 1.64 -19.30 -32.97
N ASN A 54 0.63 -19.06 -33.78
CA ASN A 54 -0.24 -17.92 -33.58
C ASN A 54 -1.20 -18.22 -32.42
N TYR A 55 -1.02 -17.52 -31.31
CA TYR A 55 -2.02 -17.50 -30.24
C TYR A 55 -3.11 -16.52 -30.68
N SER A 56 -4.30 -17.04 -31.05
CA SER A 56 -5.50 -16.21 -31.20
C SER A 56 -5.91 -15.76 -29.81
N THR A 57 -5.69 -14.50 -29.49
CA THR A 57 -6.27 -13.87 -28.31
C THR A 57 -7.76 -13.66 -28.55
N SER A 58 -8.61 -14.31 -27.73
CA SER A 58 -10.03 -13.95 -27.67
C SER A 58 -10.13 -12.46 -27.32
N GLU A 59 -10.80 -11.72 -28.20
CA GLU A 59 -11.17 -10.32 -27.95
C GLU A 59 -11.98 -10.27 -26.66
N GLY A 60 -11.41 -9.70 -25.63
CA GLY A 60 -12.04 -9.55 -24.31
C GLY A 60 -11.10 -9.40 -23.13
N LEU A 61 -9.79 -9.56 -23.29
CA LEU A 61 -8.84 -9.34 -22.21
C LEU A 61 -8.19 -7.94 -22.32
N CYS A 62 -8.72 -7.07 -21.49
CA CYS A 62 -8.02 -6.01 -20.78
C CYS A 62 -6.96 -5.24 -21.57
N ASN A 63 -7.38 -4.36 -22.47
CA ASN A 63 -6.53 -3.31 -23.03
C ASN A 63 -6.36 -2.09 -22.09
N THR A 64 -6.47 -2.28 -20.79
CA THR A 64 -5.97 -1.29 -19.83
C THR A 64 -4.61 -1.74 -19.33
N VAL A 65 -3.60 -1.65 -20.17
CA VAL A 65 -2.24 -1.43 -19.67
C VAL A 65 -2.30 -0.10 -18.95
N THR A 66 -2.51 -0.14 -17.65
CA THR A 66 -2.34 1.04 -16.80
C THR A 66 -0.91 1.49 -17.00
N SER A 67 -0.75 2.57 -17.77
CA SER A 67 0.58 3.09 -18.04
C SER A 67 1.24 3.43 -16.70
N SER A 68 2.45 2.93 -16.49
CA SER A 68 3.23 3.21 -15.27
C SER A 68 3.18 4.70 -14.93
N LEU A 69 3.00 5.02 -13.65
CA LEU A 69 3.08 6.40 -13.14
C LEU A 69 4.52 6.91 -13.07
N VAL A 70 5.51 6.01 -13.05
CA VAL A 70 6.93 6.40 -12.95
C VAL A 70 7.32 7.29 -14.12
N GLY A 71 7.94 8.44 -13.82
CA GLY A 71 8.30 9.47 -14.78
C GLY A 71 7.18 10.46 -15.11
N LYS A 72 5.99 10.32 -14.53
CA LYS A 72 4.85 11.24 -14.72
C LYS A 72 4.58 12.06 -13.47
N LEU A 73 3.90 13.19 -13.64
CA LEU A 73 3.38 13.94 -12.51
C LEU A 73 2.37 13.08 -11.72
N MET A 74 2.49 13.10 -10.42
CA MET A 74 1.55 12.48 -9.50
C MET A 74 0.16 13.11 -9.69
N PRO A 75 -0.93 12.32 -9.71
CA PRO A 75 -2.28 12.86 -9.65
C PRO A 75 -2.45 13.76 -8.43
N SER A 76 -2.93 14.99 -8.63
CA SER A 76 -3.27 15.89 -7.51
C SER A 76 -4.62 15.50 -6.91
N PHE A 77 -4.76 15.63 -5.60
CA PHE A 77 -5.99 15.31 -4.89
C PHE A 77 -6.24 16.23 -3.71
N LYS A 78 -7.52 16.35 -3.34
CA LYS A 78 -8.00 17.13 -2.19
C LYS A 78 -9.02 16.30 -1.42
N GLY A 79 -9.17 16.57 -0.14
CA GLY A 79 -10.14 15.86 0.69
C GLY A 79 -9.89 16.14 2.18
N THR A 80 -10.30 15.23 3.04
CA THR A 80 -10.09 15.33 4.47
C THR A 80 -8.95 14.41 4.91
N ALA A 81 -8.06 14.92 5.74
CA ALA A 81 -7.04 14.14 6.41
C ALA A 81 -7.09 14.33 7.93
N LEU A 82 -6.68 13.32 8.66
CA LEU A 82 -6.36 13.44 10.07
C LEU A 82 -4.91 13.92 10.19
N LEU A 83 -4.70 15.11 10.72
CA LEU A 83 -3.38 15.69 10.99
C LEU A 83 -3.26 15.92 12.50
N SER A 84 -2.32 15.28 13.15
CA SER A 84 -2.27 15.20 14.61
C SER A 84 -3.57 14.60 15.16
N ASP A 85 -4.44 15.40 15.78
CA ASP A 85 -5.73 14.95 16.32
C ASP A 85 -6.93 15.64 15.65
N ASP A 86 -6.65 16.49 14.64
CA ASP A 86 -7.63 17.31 13.97
C ASP A 86 -7.95 16.83 12.56
N LEU A 87 -9.22 16.92 12.18
CA LEU A 87 -9.68 16.69 10.81
C LEU A 87 -9.52 17.98 10.02
N VAL A 88 -8.64 17.97 9.03
CA VAL A 88 -8.30 19.15 8.22
C VAL A 88 -8.66 18.96 6.76
N GLN A 89 -8.94 20.07 6.07
CA GLN A 89 -8.98 20.07 4.61
C GLN A 89 -7.56 19.92 4.07
N PHE A 90 -7.34 18.91 3.27
CA PHE A 90 -6.04 18.52 2.74
C PHE A 90 -5.96 18.78 1.24
N ASN A 91 -4.82 19.29 0.80
CA ASN A 91 -4.49 19.46 -0.60
C ASN A 91 -3.07 18.91 -0.83
N SER A 92 -2.95 17.89 -1.68
CA SER A 92 -1.66 17.23 -1.96
C SER A 92 -0.61 18.18 -2.53
N SER A 93 -1.02 19.13 -3.39
CA SER A 93 -0.10 20.09 -4.00
C SER A 93 0.50 21.07 -2.97
N ASP A 94 -0.28 21.46 -1.96
CA ASP A 94 0.21 22.35 -0.89
C ASP A 94 1.05 21.56 0.13
N TYR A 95 0.63 20.33 0.43
CA TYR A 95 1.33 19.49 1.40
C TYR A 95 2.72 19.09 0.92
N PHE A 96 2.88 18.66 -0.33
CA PHE A 96 4.16 18.23 -0.89
C PHE A 96 4.99 19.36 -1.52
N LYS A 97 4.51 20.60 -1.45
CA LYS A 97 5.23 21.75 -2.01
C LYS A 97 6.67 21.81 -1.49
N ASP A 98 7.63 21.98 -2.40
CA ASP A 98 9.06 22.11 -2.15
C ASP A 98 9.70 20.94 -1.36
N SER A 99 9.03 19.77 -1.32
CA SER A 99 9.50 18.58 -0.62
C SER A 99 9.38 17.33 -1.51
N TYR A 100 10.13 16.31 -1.17
CA TYR A 100 9.85 14.96 -1.65
C TYR A 100 8.61 14.41 -0.94
N GLY A 101 7.93 13.47 -1.55
CA GLY A 101 6.73 12.85 -0.98
C GLY A 101 6.83 11.35 -0.94
N LEU A 102 6.38 10.77 0.18
CA LEU A 102 6.10 9.36 0.33
C LEU A 102 4.62 9.17 0.60
N LEU A 103 3.90 8.57 -0.35
CA LEU A 103 2.53 8.14 -0.15
C LEU A 103 2.54 6.66 0.24
N VAL A 104 2.01 6.37 1.42
CA VAL A 104 1.91 5.03 2.02
C VAL A 104 0.47 4.58 1.87
N PHE A 105 0.12 3.98 0.72
CA PHE A 105 -1.19 3.36 0.54
C PHE A 105 -1.26 2.06 1.34
N TYR A 106 -2.35 1.87 2.07
CA TYR A 106 -2.60 0.66 2.85
C TYR A 106 -4.08 0.25 2.75
N PRO A 107 -4.40 -1.05 2.90
CA PRO A 107 -5.75 -1.56 2.67
C PRO A 107 -6.81 -0.91 3.56
N LEU A 108 -6.73 -1.10 4.88
CA LEU A 108 -7.77 -0.68 5.83
C LEU A 108 -7.21 -0.45 7.22
N ASP A 109 -7.85 0.44 7.98
CA ASP A 109 -7.67 0.61 9.41
C ASP A 109 -8.05 -0.68 10.17
N PHE A 110 -7.61 -0.81 11.41
CA PHE A 110 -7.95 -1.92 12.32
C PHE A 110 -7.66 -3.32 11.76
N THR A 111 -6.64 -3.44 10.88
CA THR A 111 -6.21 -4.72 10.30
C THR A 111 -4.90 -5.21 10.93
N PHE A 112 -4.16 -6.11 10.26
CA PHE A 112 -3.06 -6.86 10.91
C PHE A 112 -1.68 -6.29 10.62
N VAL A 113 -1.32 -6.13 9.33
CA VAL A 113 -0.02 -5.65 8.90
C VAL A 113 0.05 -4.12 8.93
N CYS A 114 -1.06 -3.43 8.61
CA CYS A 114 -1.11 -1.98 8.45
C CYS A 114 -0.64 -1.19 9.68
N PRO A 115 -1.03 -1.52 10.93
CA PRO A 115 -0.53 -0.79 12.09
C PRO A 115 0.98 -0.89 12.24
N SER A 116 1.57 -2.08 12.02
CA SER A 116 3.01 -2.27 12.15
C SER A 116 3.81 -1.42 11.14
N GLU A 117 3.29 -1.24 9.92
CA GLU A 117 3.93 -0.42 8.91
C GLU A 117 3.85 1.08 9.24
N LEU A 118 2.64 1.57 9.54
CA LEU A 118 2.44 2.99 9.87
C LEU A 118 3.27 3.38 11.08
N LEU A 119 3.33 2.53 12.11
CA LEU A 119 4.17 2.76 13.28
C LEU A 119 5.65 2.72 12.93
N GLY A 120 6.10 1.77 12.11
CA GLY A 120 7.49 1.68 11.65
C GLY A 120 7.93 2.92 10.85
N PHE A 121 7.09 3.44 9.95
CA PHE A 121 7.34 4.72 9.28
C PHE A 121 7.31 5.90 10.26
N SER A 122 6.44 5.88 11.27
CA SER A 122 6.33 6.93 12.28
C SER A 122 7.54 6.97 13.22
N GLU A 123 8.08 5.83 13.60
CA GLU A 123 9.32 5.73 14.40
C GLU A 123 10.51 6.37 13.68
N ARG A 124 10.58 6.18 12.36
CA ARG A 124 11.66 6.67 11.49
C ARG A 124 11.30 8.00 10.80
N LEU A 125 10.23 8.70 11.24
CA LEU A 125 9.77 9.92 10.58
C LEU A 125 10.87 10.99 10.50
N LYS A 126 11.68 11.14 11.54
CA LYS A 126 12.81 12.07 11.56
C LYS A 126 13.81 11.82 10.43
N ASP A 127 14.08 10.55 10.10
CA ASP A 127 14.99 10.19 9.02
C ASP A 127 14.44 10.63 7.64
N PHE A 128 13.10 10.62 7.47
CA PHE A 128 12.45 11.17 6.28
C PHE A 128 12.50 12.70 6.27
N GLU A 129 12.25 13.36 7.40
CA GLU A 129 12.31 14.82 7.54
C GLU A 129 13.71 15.37 7.25
N GLU A 130 14.77 14.72 7.72
CA GLU A 130 16.19 15.07 7.44
C GLU A 130 16.50 15.01 5.94
N ARG A 131 15.75 14.22 5.17
CA ARG A 131 15.80 14.12 3.70
C ARG A 131 14.82 15.04 2.99
N ASN A 132 14.16 15.94 3.72
CA ASN A 132 13.07 16.77 3.21
C ASN A 132 11.95 15.94 2.54
N VAL A 133 11.61 14.80 3.13
CA VAL A 133 10.53 13.92 2.68
C VAL A 133 9.34 14.07 3.61
N LYS A 134 8.17 14.37 3.05
CA LYS A 134 6.88 14.34 3.76
C LYS A 134 6.20 13.00 3.54
N VAL A 135 5.71 12.41 4.61
CA VAL A 135 5.02 11.10 4.60
C VAL A 135 3.51 11.32 4.73
N LEU A 136 2.71 10.60 3.95
CA LEU A 136 1.25 10.61 3.98
C LEU A 136 0.73 9.18 3.92
N GLY A 137 -0.04 8.76 4.93
CA GLY A 137 -0.82 7.53 4.86
C GLY A 137 -2.10 7.75 4.06
N VAL A 138 -2.50 6.77 3.24
CA VAL A 138 -3.72 6.84 2.42
C VAL A 138 -4.46 5.53 2.49
N SER A 139 -5.74 5.58 2.90
CA SER A 139 -6.66 4.45 2.81
C SER A 139 -8.07 4.91 2.46
N VAL A 140 -8.95 3.96 2.16
CA VAL A 140 -10.36 4.25 1.84
C VAL A 140 -11.25 4.44 3.07
N ASP A 141 -10.68 4.35 4.26
CA ASP A 141 -11.41 4.55 5.52
C ASP A 141 -11.86 6.00 5.69
N SER A 142 -12.88 6.19 6.53
CA SER A 142 -13.36 7.53 6.86
C SER A 142 -12.37 8.28 7.76
N PRO A 143 -12.38 9.63 7.74
CA PRO A 143 -11.50 10.38 8.63
C PRO A 143 -11.83 10.15 10.11
N PHE A 144 -13.07 9.75 10.43
CA PHE A 144 -13.47 9.37 11.78
C PHE A 144 -12.91 8.00 12.19
N SER A 145 -12.79 7.05 11.24
CA SER A 145 -12.10 5.78 11.45
C SER A 145 -10.63 6.02 11.79
N HIS A 146 -9.92 6.82 10.99
CA HIS A 146 -8.54 7.22 11.26
C HIS A 146 -8.37 7.81 12.65
N LYS A 147 -9.29 8.71 13.05
CA LYS A 147 -9.24 9.35 14.37
C LYS A 147 -9.41 8.33 15.47
N ALA A 148 -10.44 7.50 15.42
CA ALA A 148 -10.69 6.45 16.41
C ALA A 148 -9.52 5.47 16.50
N TRP A 149 -8.91 5.08 15.37
CA TRP A 149 -7.78 4.19 15.33
C TRP A 149 -6.51 4.82 15.92
N LYS A 150 -6.29 6.11 15.67
CA LYS A 150 -5.18 6.86 16.26
C LYS A 150 -5.34 7.08 17.77
N GLU A 151 -6.55 7.23 18.26
CA GLU A 151 -6.83 7.37 19.70
C GLU A 151 -6.66 6.04 20.47
N LEU A 152 -6.72 4.90 19.76
CA LEU A 152 -6.58 3.58 20.36
C LEU A 152 -5.10 3.28 20.70
N ASP A 153 -4.88 2.74 21.90
CA ASP A 153 -3.56 2.31 22.38
C ASP A 153 -2.97 1.21 21.48
N VAL A 154 -1.66 1.25 21.24
CA VAL A 154 -0.93 0.26 20.42
C VAL A 154 -1.15 -1.17 20.92
N ARG A 155 -1.24 -1.38 22.24
CA ARG A 155 -1.50 -2.70 22.83
C ARG A 155 -2.90 -3.24 22.51
N GLN A 156 -3.78 -2.38 22.03
CA GLN A 156 -5.14 -2.73 21.57
C GLN A 156 -5.24 -2.74 20.03
N GLY A 157 -4.10 -2.67 19.34
CA GLY A 157 -4.07 -2.64 17.87
C GLY A 157 -4.24 -1.26 17.24
N GLY A 158 -4.17 -0.18 18.05
CA GLY A 158 -4.22 1.20 17.59
C GLY A 158 -2.88 1.72 17.08
N VAL A 159 -2.90 2.96 16.62
CA VAL A 159 -1.72 3.66 16.10
C VAL A 159 -1.49 5.00 16.81
N SER A 160 -1.75 5.08 18.11
CA SER A 160 -1.71 6.32 18.90
C SER A 160 -0.43 7.15 18.76
N PRO A 161 0.79 6.58 18.62
CA PRO A 161 2.01 7.37 18.43
C PRO A 161 2.27 7.82 16.97
N LEU A 162 1.30 7.68 16.07
CA LEU A 162 1.45 8.09 14.67
C LEU A 162 1.67 9.62 14.54
N LYS A 163 2.72 10.01 13.79
CA LYS A 163 3.19 11.40 13.70
C LYS A 163 2.96 12.05 12.34
N PHE A 164 2.52 11.31 11.33
CA PHE A 164 2.23 11.85 10.00
C PHE A 164 0.73 11.74 9.67
N PRO A 165 0.22 12.54 8.72
CA PRO A 165 -1.21 12.57 8.44
C PRO A 165 -1.72 11.29 7.78
N LEU A 166 -3.01 10.98 8.03
CA LEU A 166 -3.79 9.97 7.34
C LEU A 166 -4.84 10.62 6.46
N PHE A 167 -4.75 10.42 5.16
CA PHE A 167 -5.73 10.91 4.18
C PHE A 167 -6.85 9.89 3.96
N SER A 168 -8.08 10.37 4.01
CA SER A 168 -9.29 9.59 3.80
C SER A 168 -9.71 9.61 2.33
N ASP A 169 -9.49 8.51 1.62
CA ASP A 169 -9.93 8.29 0.24
C ASP A 169 -11.28 7.55 0.17
N MET A 170 -12.28 8.02 0.93
CA MET A 170 -13.62 7.39 0.99
C MET A 170 -14.29 7.24 -0.39
N THR A 171 -14.01 8.18 -1.30
CA THR A 171 -14.54 8.12 -2.68
C THR A 171 -13.79 7.13 -3.55
N ARG A 172 -12.65 6.62 -3.10
CA ARG A 172 -11.74 5.73 -3.85
C ARG A 172 -11.16 6.36 -5.13
N GLU A 173 -11.31 7.67 -5.28
CA GLU A 173 -10.84 8.39 -6.47
C GLU A 173 -9.33 8.48 -6.49
N VAL A 174 -8.69 8.69 -5.34
CA VAL A 174 -7.23 8.76 -5.24
C VAL A 174 -6.63 7.39 -5.55
N SER A 175 -7.07 6.33 -4.87
CA SER A 175 -6.59 4.97 -5.14
C SER A 175 -6.80 4.57 -6.60
N ARG A 176 -7.91 4.97 -7.22
CA ARG A 176 -8.19 4.72 -8.64
C ARG A 176 -7.26 5.51 -9.56
N SER A 177 -7.03 6.80 -9.29
CA SER A 177 -6.16 7.67 -10.12
C SER A 177 -4.70 7.22 -10.10
N PHE A 178 -4.27 6.57 -9.02
CA PHE A 178 -2.96 5.95 -8.92
C PHE A 178 -2.91 4.51 -9.47
N GLY A 179 -4.03 3.96 -9.94
CA GLY A 179 -4.11 2.56 -10.41
C GLY A 179 -3.92 1.54 -9.28
N LEU A 180 -4.23 1.94 -8.05
CA LEU A 180 -4.00 1.14 -6.83
C LEU A 180 -5.29 0.62 -6.19
N LEU A 181 -6.45 0.92 -6.76
CA LEU A 181 -7.72 0.41 -6.27
C LEU A 181 -7.89 -1.05 -6.67
N ARG A 182 -8.20 -1.90 -5.70
CA ARG A 182 -8.52 -3.32 -5.89
C ARG A 182 -10.01 -3.50 -6.20
N ASP A 183 -10.36 -4.64 -6.79
CA ASP A 183 -11.76 -5.00 -7.08
C ASP A 183 -12.61 -5.11 -5.79
N GLU A 184 -11.98 -5.46 -4.67
CA GLU A 184 -12.63 -5.55 -3.36
C GLU A 184 -12.96 -4.16 -2.74
N GLY A 185 -12.55 -3.06 -3.39
CA GLY A 185 -12.94 -1.70 -3.03
C GLY A 185 -12.03 -0.98 -2.03
N PHE A 186 -10.84 -1.51 -1.75
CA PHE A 186 -9.79 -0.85 -0.98
C PHE A 186 -8.47 -0.78 -1.78
N SER A 187 -7.47 -0.03 -1.30
CA SER A 187 -6.22 0.13 -2.03
C SER A 187 -5.30 -1.08 -1.88
N HIS A 188 -4.45 -1.32 -2.89
CA HIS A 188 -3.26 -2.14 -2.70
C HIS A 188 -2.39 -1.59 -1.58
N ARG A 189 -1.60 -2.47 -0.95
CA ARG A 189 -0.45 -2.06 -0.16
C ARG A 189 0.62 -1.57 -1.12
N ALA A 190 0.83 -0.24 -1.17
CA ALA A 190 1.76 0.35 -2.12
C ALA A 190 2.52 1.55 -1.53
N SER A 191 3.73 1.77 -2.00
CA SER A 191 4.51 2.97 -1.74
C SER A 191 4.73 3.73 -3.03
N VAL A 192 4.46 5.04 -3.02
CA VAL A 192 4.72 5.93 -4.14
C VAL A 192 5.68 7.02 -3.68
N LEU A 193 6.83 7.12 -4.32
CA LEU A 193 7.84 8.14 -4.07
C LEU A 193 7.76 9.20 -5.15
N VAL A 194 7.68 10.45 -4.74
CA VAL A 194 7.65 11.61 -5.65
C VAL A 194 8.79 12.58 -5.34
N ASP A 195 9.31 13.22 -6.37
CA ASP A 195 10.30 14.27 -6.22
C ASP A 195 9.68 15.64 -5.91
N LYS A 196 10.52 16.67 -5.75
CA LYS A 196 10.08 18.05 -5.46
C LYS A 196 9.27 18.71 -6.59
N ALA A 197 9.37 18.19 -7.82
CA ALA A 197 8.55 18.62 -8.94
C ALA A 197 7.21 17.88 -9.00
N GLY A 198 6.95 16.93 -8.08
CA GLY A 198 5.76 16.10 -8.08
C GLY A 198 5.83 14.93 -9.07
N VAL A 199 7.01 14.63 -9.64
CA VAL A 199 7.19 13.50 -10.55
C VAL A 199 7.38 12.21 -9.75
N VAL A 200 6.63 11.18 -10.11
CA VAL A 200 6.75 9.85 -9.50
C VAL A 200 8.08 9.20 -9.90
N LYS A 201 8.91 8.87 -8.92
CA LYS A 201 10.22 8.23 -9.12
C LYS A 201 10.19 6.72 -8.90
N HIS A 202 9.29 6.26 -8.03
CA HIS A 202 9.20 4.84 -7.69
C HIS A 202 7.78 4.48 -7.28
N VAL A 203 7.32 3.29 -7.67
CA VAL A 203 6.08 2.67 -7.20
C VAL A 203 6.39 1.21 -6.87
N ALA A 204 6.05 0.80 -5.66
CA ALA A 204 6.12 -0.59 -5.24
C ALA A 204 4.75 -1.07 -4.76
N LEU A 205 4.32 -2.22 -5.27
CA LEU A 205 3.11 -2.92 -4.83
C LEU A 205 3.52 -4.18 -4.06
N TYR A 206 2.79 -4.45 -3.00
CA TYR A 206 3.05 -5.58 -2.12
C TYR A 206 1.78 -6.43 -1.98
N ASP A 207 1.95 -7.72 -1.78
CA ASP A 207 0.84 -8.57 -1.33
C ASP A 207 0.32 -8.11 0.04
N LEU A 208 -0.95 -8.42 0.32
CA LEU A 208 -1.61 -7.97 1.55
C LEU A 208 -0.91 -8.45 2.83
N GLY A 209 -0.26 -9.60 2.77
CA GLY A 209 0.47 -10.20 3.88
C GLY A 209 1.92 -9.72 4.05
N LEU A 210 2.43 -8.88 3.15
CA LEU A 210 3.85 -8.47 3.13
C LEU A 210 4.03 -7.03 3.59
N GLY A 211 4.60 -6.84 4.79
CA GLY A 211 4.99 -5.53 5.30
C GLY A 211 6.18 -4.93 4.52
N ARG A 212 6.18 -3.60 4.40
CA ARG A 212 7.22 -2.84 3.69
C ARG A 212 8.48 -2.65 4.53
N SER A 213 9.61 -2.50 3.87
CA SER A 213 10.87 -2.11 4.51
C SER A 213 11.02 -0.59 4.53
N VAL A 214 11.10 -0.01 5.73
CA VAL A 214 11.37 1.42 5.93
C VAL A 214 12.79 1.76 5.48
N ASP A 215 13.77 0.90 5.78
CA ASP A 215 15.17 1.10 5.37
C ASP A 215 15.34 1.11 3.85
N GLU A 216 14.65 0.22 3.12
CA GLU A 216 14.66 0.24 1.67
C GLU A 216 14.00 1.51 1.13
N THR A 217 12.92 1.99 1.75
CA THR A 217 12.27 3.24 1.36
C THR A 217 13.21 4.43 1.53
N LEU A 218 13.94 4.52 2.66
CA LEU A 218 14.96 5.54 2.90
C LEU A 218 16.10 5.45 1.89
N ARG A 219 16.62 4.24 1.63
CA ARG A 219 17.66 4.00 0.62
C ARG A 219 17.24 4.50 -0.77
N LEU A 220 15.98 4.29 -1.16
CA LEU A 220 15.44 4.77 -2.44
C LEU A 220 15.42 6.30 -2.51
N PHE A 221 15.04 7.00 -1.45
CA PHE A 221 15.13 8.46 -1.39
C PHE A 221 16.58 8.94 -1.49
N ASP A 222 17.51 8.31 -0.79
CA ASP A 222 18.94 8.64 -0.88
C ASP A 222 19.43 8.48 -2.33
N ALA A 223 19.04 7.42 -3.03
CA ALA A 223 19.39 7.17 -4.42
C ALA A 223 18.79 8.22 -5.38
N VAL A 224 17.51 8.55 -5.20
CA VAL A 224 16.83 9.58 -6.02
C VAL A 224 17.51 10.93 -5.84
N GLN A 225 17.72 11.37 -4.60
CA GLN A 225 18.35 12.66 -4.29
C GLN A 225 19.79 12.73 -4.78
N PHE A 226 20.54 11.64 -4.64
CA PHE A 226 21.92 11.57 -5.14
C PHE A 226 21.96 11.69 -6.68
N ALA A 227 21.09 10.94 -7.39
CA ALA A 227 21.04 10.99 -8.85
C ALA A 227 20.64 12.38 -9.35
N GLU A 228 19.66 13.04 -8.73
CA GLU A 228 19.23 14.39 -9.08
C GLU A 228 20.32 15.44 -8.82
N LYS A 229 21.04 15.32 -7.71
CA LYS A 229 22.11 16.26 -7.34
C LYS A 229 23.35 16.14 -8.22
N THR A 230 23.70 14.92 -8.64
CA THR A 230 25.00 14.66 -9.27
C THR A 230 24.93 14.34 -10.75
N GLY A 231 23.73 13.98 -11.26
CA GLY A 231 23.56 13.44 -12.62
C GLY A 231 24.12 12.03 -12.79
N ASN A 232 24.64 11.40 -11.73
CA ASN A 232 25.15 10.04 -11.75
C ASN A 232 23.99 9.03 -11.59
N VAL A 233 24.26 7.78 -11.95
CA VAL A 233 23.31 6.69 -11.78
C VAL A 233 23.75 5.78 -10.63
N CYS A 234 22.77 5.30 -9.87
CA CYS A 234 22.96 4.42 -8.72
C CYS A 234 22.90 2.95 -9.19
N PRO A 235 23.97 2.17 -9.08
CA PRO A 235 23.94 0.76 -9.44
C PRO A 235 23.12 -0.10 -8.47
N VAL A 236 23.10 -1.40 -8.74
CA VAL A 236 22.39 -2.39 -7.89
C VAL A 236 22.81 -2.29 -6.43
N ASN A 237 21.84 -2.28 -5.51
CA ASN A 237 22.03 -2.22 -4.05
C ASN A 237 22.81 -0.98 -3.55
N TRP A 238 22.88 0.07 -4.38
CA TRP A 238 23.60 1.29 -4.01
C TRP A 238 23.05 1.89 -2.71
N LYS A 239 23.95 2.31 -1.86
CA LYS A 239 23.68 3.07 -0.63
C LYS A 239 24.49 4.35 -0.64
N GLN A 240 24.10 5.31 0.18
CA GLN A 240 24.87 6.55 0.35
C GLN A 240 26.32 6.25 0.76
N GLY A 241 27.27 6.81 0.00
CA GLY A 241 28.71 6.55 0.15
C GLY A 241 29.28 5.49 -0.79
N ASP A 242 28.44 4.69 -1.45
CA ASP A 242 28.88 3.71 -2.42
C ASP A 242 29.31 4.36 -3.75
N GLN A 243 30.13 3.62 -4.51
CA GLN A 243 30.53 4.03 -5.86
C GLN A 243 29.30 4.13 -6.78
N ALA A 244 29.17 5.29 -7.44
CA ALA A 244 28.17 5.53 -8.48
C ALA A 244 28.84 5.58 -9.86
N MET A 245 28.05 5.64 -10.92
CA MET A 245 28.54 5.68 -12.29
C MET A 245 28.01 6.92 -13.00
N LYS A 246 28.80 7.47 -13.92
CA LYS A 246 28.26 8.38 -14.94
C LYS A 246 27.46 7.57 -15.94
N PRO A 247 26.39 8.14 -16.54
CA PRO A 247 25.58 7.45 -17.56
C PRO A 247 26.32 7.41 -18.92
N ASP A 248 27.54 6.84 -18.93
CA ASP A 248 28.35 6.64 -20.12
C ASP A 248 29.00 5.24 -20.14
N SER A 249 29.38 4.79 -21.33
CA SER A 249 29.89 3.43 -21.55
C SER A 249 31.24 3.16 -20.87
N GLN A 250 32.09 4.17 -20.70
CA GLN A 250 33.40 4.01 -20.06
C GLN A 250 33.28 3.82 -18.56
N SER A 251 32.43 4.63 -17.92
CA SER A 251 32.14 4.54 -16.50
C SER A 251 31.52 3.20 -16.12
N VAL A 252 30.59 2.70 -16.96
CA VAL A 252 29.98 1.38 -16.76
C VAL A 252 31.03 0.27 -16.84
N LYS A 253 31.90 0.26 -17.86
CA LYS A 253 32.97 -0.74 -18.01
C LYS A 253 33.88 -0.76 -16.80
N GLN A 254 34.31 0.41 -16.33
CA GLN A 254 35.16 0.54 -15.15
C GLN A 254 34.47 0.01 -13.90
N TYR A 255 33.20 0.37 -13.67
CA TYR A 255 32.45 -0.11 -12.51
C TYR A 255 32.30 -1.63 -12.52
N LEU A 256 31.92 -2.22 -13.67
CA LEU A 256 31.74 -3.66 -13.78
C LEU A 256 33.05 -4.41 -13.59
N SER A 257 34.15 -3.91 -14.16
CA SER A 257 35.50 -4.47 -13.98
C SER A 257 35.93 -4.46 -12.51
N ASN A 258 35.63 -3.38 -11.77
CA ASN A 258 36.02 -3.27 -10.35
C ASN A 258 35.17 -4.15 -9.43
N ARG A 259 33.93 -4.46 -9.83
CA ARG A 259 32.97 -5.16 -8.96
C ARG A 259 32.89 -6.66 -9.20
N PHE A 260 33.09 -7.12 -10.43
CA PHE A 260 32.80 -8.50 -10.84
C PHE A 260 34.00 -9.25 -11.44
N ASN A 261 35.22 -8.72 -11.30
CA ASN A 261 36.47 -9.41 -11.65
C ASN A 261 37.13 -10.04 -10.41
#